data_a8d4d30c065e8f42640690c40a4989e5
#
_entry.id   a8d4d30c065e8f42640690c40a4989e5
#
_cell.length_a   1.000
_cell.length_b   1.000
_cell.length_c   1.000
_cell.angle_alpha   90.00
_cell.angle_beta   90.00
_cell.angle_gamma   90.00
#
_symmetry.space_group_name_H-M   'P 1'
#
loop_
_entity.id
_entity.type
_entity.pdbx_description
1 polymer ?
#
loop_
_entity_poly.entity_id
_entity_poly.type
_entity_poly.pdbx_seq_one_letter_code
_entity_poly.pdbx_strand_id
1 'polypeptide(L)'
;MSLRPFKGVLPTLAAGVYVDPAACVIGDVHIGADSSIWPGCVVRGDVNHIRIGARTNIQDGSIVHVTHEGPYTRPDGWPTLIGDDVTIGHGA
;
A
#
# COMPACT_ATOMS: atom_id res chain seq x y z
N MET A 1 -12.43 -6.03 7.96
CA MET A 1 -11.02 -6.41 8.12
C MET A 1 -10.14 -5.38 7.46
N SER A 2 -9.01 -5.09 8.05
CA SER A 2 -8.03 -4.15 7.48
C SER A 2 -7.42 -4.64 6.18
N LEU A 3 -7.20 -5.94 6.06
CA LEU A 3 -6.62 -6.55 4.86
C LEU A 3 -7.73 -7.17 4.02
N ARG A 4 -7.76 -6.84 2.73
CA ARG A 4 -8.77 -7.35 1.80
C ARG A 4 -8.13 -7.94 0.56
N PRO A 5 -8.65 -9.08 0.04
CA PRO A 5 -8.21 -9.59 -1.24
C PRO A 5 -8.78 -8.77 -2.40
N PHE A 6 -8.05 -8.73 -3.49
CA PHE A 6 -8.56 -8.27 -4.78
C PHE A 6 -8.19 -9.31 -5.83
N LYS A 7 -9.19 -9.85 -6.53
CA LYS A 7 -9.03 -10.95 -7.49
C LYS A 7 -8.21 -12.12 -6.91
N GLY A 8 -8.49 -12.45 -5.65
CA GLY A 8 -7.82 -13.56 -4.97
C GLY A 8 -6.43 -13.26 -4.41
N VAL A 9 -5.93 -12.03 -4.55
CA VAL A 9 -4.62 -11.64 -4.03
C VAL A 9 -4.79 -10.84 -2.75
N LEU A 10 -4.19 -11.33 -1.66
CA LEU A 10 -4.15 -10.65 -0.36
C LEU A 10 -2.84 -9.89 -0.19
N PRO A 11 -2.85 -8.79 0.58
CA PRO A 11 -1.61 -8.13 0.96
C PRO A 11 -0.65 -9.06 1.70
N THR A 12 0.65 -8.85 1.49
CA THR A 12 1.73 -9.57 2.14
C THR A 12 2.45 -8.63 3.11
N LEU A 13 2.49 -9.03 4.38
CA LEU A 13 3.12 -8.24 5.43
C LEU A 13 4.37 -8.97 5.94
N ALA A 14 5.50 -8.26 5.99
CA ALA A 14 6.71 -8.77 6.62
C ALA A 14 6.60 -8.72 8.15
N ALA A 15 7.63 -9.16 8.85
CA ALA A 15 7.62 -9.18 10.32
C ALA A 15 7.51 -7.76 10.90
N GLY A 16 6.76 -7.61 11.97
CA GLY A 16 6.66 -6.36 12.72
C GLY A 16 5.82 -5.28 12.08
N VAL A 17 5.10 -5.58 11.00
CA VAL A 17 4.22 -4.60 10.35
C VAL A 17 2.98 -4.36 11.18
N TYR A 18 2.66 -3.08 11.42
CA TYR A 18 1.41 -2.69 12.05
C TYR A 18 0.44 -2.11 11.01
N VAL A 19 -0.75 -2.66 10.94
CA VAL A 19 -1.85 -2.09 10.16
C VAL A 19 -3.01 -1.81 11.11
N ASP A 20 -3.35 -0.53 11.26
CA ASP A 20 -4.43 -0.13 12.15
C ASP A 20 -5.77 -0.73 11.69
N PRO A 21 -6.63 -1.18 12.61
CA PRO A 21 -7.95 -1.71 12.25
C PRO A 21 -8.83 -0.75 11.43
N ALA A 22 -8.60 0.56 11.56
CA ALA A 22 -9.30 1.58 10.79
C ALA A 22 -8.62 1.92 9.45
N ALA A 23 -7.53 1.25 9.12
CA ALA A 23 -6.90 1.34 7.80
C ALA A 23 -7.41 0.22 6.90
N CYS A 24 -7.23 0.39 5.60
CA CYS A 24 -7.65 -0.60 4.61
C CYS A 24 -6.51 -0.85 3.63
N VAL A 25 -6.03 -2.10 3.56
CA VAL A 25 -4.98 -2.51 2.63
C VAL A 25 -5.56 -3.58 1.72
N ILE A 26 -5.55 -3.33 0.43
CA ILE A 26 -6.29 -4.13 -0.54
C ILE A 26 -5.38 -4.64 -1.65
N GLY A 27 -5.41 -5.95 -1.90
CA GLY A 27 -4.84 -6.54 -3.11
C GLY A 27 -3.35 -6.76 -3.07
N ASP A 28 -2.70 -6.53 -4.20
CA ASP A 28 -1.27 -6.82 -4.41
C ASP A 28 -0.39 -5.73 -3.79
N VAL A 29 -0.28 -5.79 -2.46
CA VAL A 29 0.53 -4.88 -1.66
C VAL A 29 1.50 -5.69 -0.85
N HIS A 30 2.80 -5.37 -0.93
CA HIS A 30 3.82 -5.93 -0.05
C HIS A 30 4.36 -4.83 0.85
N ILE A 31 4.35 -5.07 2.15
CA ILE A 31 4.81 -4.10 3.15
C ILE A 31 6.03 -4.69 3.87
N GLY A 32 7.13 -3.96 3.83
CA GLY A 32 8.39 -4.36 4.42
C GLY A 32 8.39 -4.32 5.94
N ALA A 33 9.40 -4.95 6.55
CA ALA A 33 9.48 -5.14 8.00
C ALA A 33 9.39 -3.82 8.77
N ASP A 34 8.72 -3.87 9.92
CA ASP A 34 8.62 -2.77 10.89
C ASP A 34 8.00 -1.48 10.34
N SER A 35 7.24 -1.60 9.25
CA SER A 35 6.45 -0.50 8.70
C SER A 35 5.10 -0.40 9.39
N SER A 36 4.43 0.75 9.28
CA SER A 36 3.16 0.99 9.94
C SER A 36 2.18 1.78 9.07
N ILE A 37 0.93 1.35 9.09
CA ILE A 37 -0.18 1.97 8.36
C ILE A 37 -1.21 2.43 9.39
N TRP A 38 -1.49 3.72 9.43
CA TRP A 38 -2.25 4.35 10.51
C TRP A 38 -3.73 4.56 10.17
N PRO A 39 -4.57 4.99 11.14
CA PRO A 39 -6.01 5.05 10.93
C PRO A 39 -6.43 5.87 9.71
N GLY A 40 -7.45 5.40 9.00
CA GLY A 40 -8.03 6.12 7.87
C GLY A 40 -7.23 6.02 6.58
N CYS A 41 -6.10 5.31 6.59
CA CYS A 41 -5.33 5.08 5.36
C CYS A 41 -6.03 4.09 4.45
N VAL A 42 -5.88 4.30 3.14
CA VAL A 42 -6.28 3.33 2.13
C VAL A 42 -5.08 3.05 1.24
N VAL A 43 -4.64 1.80 1.22
CA VAL A 43 -3.54 1.34 0.38
C VAL A 43 -4.11 0.30 -0.57
N ARG A 44 -4.30 0.67 -1.80
CA ARG A 44 -5.06 -0.14 -2.75
C ARG A 44 -4.21 -0.52 -3.95
N GLY A 45 -3.71 -1.79 -3.97
CA GLY A 45 -2.97 -2.40 -5.07
C GLY A 45 -3.89 -3.33 -5.88
N ASP A 46 -4.83 -2.74 -6.59
CA ASP A 46 -5.84 -3.48 -7.35
C ASP A 46 -5.46 -3.65 -8.83
N VAL A 47 -5.39 -2.56 -9.58
CA VAL A 47 -5.08 -2.61 -11.01
C VAL A 47 -3.57 -2.65 -11.30
N ASN A 48 -2.74 -2.52 -10.27
CA ASN A 48 -1.30 -2.69 -10.31
C ASN A 48 -0.79 -2.95 -8.90
N HIS A 49 0.50 -3.19 -8.74
CA HIS A 49 1.06 -3.55 -7.44
C HIS A 49 1.63 -2.35 -6.69
N ILE A 50 1.67 -2.49 -5.36
CA ILE A 50 2.32 -1.56 -4.45
C ILE A 50 3.41 -2.32 -3.70
N ARG A 51 4.60 -1.72 -3.59
CA ARG A 51 5.70 -2.25 -2.79
C ARG A 51 6.16 -1.17 -1.83
N ILE A 52 6.05 -1.44 -0.54
CA ILE A 52 6.45 -0.54 0.54
C ILE A 52 7.64 -1.16 1.24
N GLY A 53 8.71 -0.39 1.37
CA GLY A 53 9.93 -0.83 2.02
C GLY A 53 9.80 -1.00 3.53
N ALA A 54 10.93 -1.27 4.18
CA ALA A 54 11.01 -1.47 5.61
C ALA A 54 11.03 -0.15 6.37
N ARG A 55 10.57 -0.15 7.62
CA ARG A 55 10.61 1.00 8.55
C ARG A 55 9.98 2.26 7.95
N THR A 56 8.97 2.08 7.12
CA THR A 56 8.21 3.14 6.46
C THR A 56 6.88 3.30 7.18
N ASN A 57 6.44 4.56 7.39
CA ASN A 57 5.15 4.79 8.00
C ASN A 57 4.26 5.64 7.11
N ILE A 58 3.00 5.25 7.02
CA ILE A 58 1.96 5.97 6.26
C ILE A 58 0.96 6.46 7.29
N GLN A 59 0.92 7.77 7.46
CA GLN A 59 0.19 8.40 8.54
C GLN A 59 -1.28 8.64 8.17
N ASP A 60 -2.05 8.92 9.20
CA ASP A 60 -3.51 8.97 9.19
C ASP A 60 -4.11 9.65 7.96
N GLY A 61 -5.09 8.99 7.33
CA GLY A 61 -5.87 9.55 6.24
C GLY A 61 -5.17 9.60 4.88
N SER A 62 -3.97 9.03 4.76
CA SER A 62 -3.26 9.01 3.48
C SER A 62 -3.83 7.95 2.54
N ILE A 63 -3.73 8.20 1.23
CA ILE A 63 -4.21 7.30 0.20
C ILE A 63 -3.05 6.96 -0.73
N VAL A 64 -2.80 5.66 -0.91
CA VAL A 64 -1.78 5.13 -1.81
C VAL A 64 -2.48 4.26 -2.85
N HIS A 65 -2.32 4.62 -4.12
CA HIS A 65 -2.95 3.91 -5.22
C HIS A 65 -1.98 3.74 -6.39
N VAL A 66 -2.44 3.14 -7.46
CA VAL A 66 -1.67 2.79 -8.65
C VAL A 66 -2.43 3.20 -9.91
N THR A 67 -1.74 3.16 -11.06
CA THR A 67 -2.36 3.42 -12.35
C THR A 67 -2.40 2.12 -13.17
N HIS A 68 -3.56 1.79 -13.71
CA HIS A 68 -3.72 0.62 -14.57
C HIS A 68 -3.08 0.86 -15.94
N GLU A 69 -2.85 -0.21 -16.69
CA GLU A 69 -2.40 -0.11 -18.06
C GLU A 69 -3.45 0.61 -18.92
N GLY A 70 -2.98 1.34 -19.95
CA GLY A 70 -3.87 2.09 -20.82
C GLY A 70 -3.10 2.86 -21.88
N PRO A 71 -3.82 3.55 -22.80
CA PRO A 71 -3.19 4.21 -23.96
C PRO A 71 -2.27 5.38 -23.58
N TYR A 72 -2.43 5.94 -22.39
CA TYR A 72 -1.67 7.09 -21.92
C TYR A 72 -0.64 6.74 -20.85
N THR A 73 -0.41 5.44 -20.59
CA THR A 73 0.55 4.95 -19.61
C THR A 73 1.49 3.96 -20.30
N ARG A 74 2.47 3.45 -19.52
CA ARG A 74 3.26 2.30 -20.00
C ARG A 74 2.32 1.12 -20.27
N PRO A 75 2.74 0.14 -21.10
CA PRO A 75 1.92 -1.03 -21.39
C PRO A 75 1.44 -1.79 -20.14
N ASP A 76 2.23 -1.76 -19.06
CA ASP A 76 1.92 -2.43 -17.78
C ASP A 76 1.35 -1.47 -16.72
N GLY A 77 1.04 -0.21 -17.08
CA GLY A 77 0.59 0.81 -16.14
C GLY A 77 1.69 1.31 -15.22
N TRP A 78 1.32 1.93 -14.12
CA TRP A 78 2.25 2.52 -13.16
C TRP A 78 2.07 1.88 -11.77
N PRO A 79 3.00 1.02 -11.34
CA PRO A 79 3.02 0.56 -9.95
C PRO A 79 3.46 1.69 -9.03
N THR A 80 3.19 1.54 -7.73
CA THR A 80 3.68 2.47 -6.71
C THR A 80 4.77 1.79 -5.89
N LEU A 81 5.92 2.42 -5.83
CA LEU A 81 7.07 1.93 -5.07
C LEU A 81 7.46 2.96 -4.02
N ILE A 82 7.47 2.56 -2.75
CA ILE A 82 7.86 3.40 -1.62
C ILE A 82 9.05 2.72 -0.97
N GLY A 83 10.13 3.47 -0.79
CA GLY A 83 11.38 2.93 -0.26
C GLY A 83 11.36 2.67 1.24
N ASP A 84 12.54 2.36 1.77
CA ASP A 84 12.73 2.17 3.21
C ASP A 84 12.83 3.51 3.93
N ASP A 85 12.50 3.52 5.22
CA ASP A 85 12.67 4.68 6.10
C ASP A 85 11.95 5.94 5.59
N VAL A 86 10.81 5.77 4.92
CA VAL A 86 10.00 6.87 4.38
C VAL A 86 8.88 7.20 5.36
N THR A 87 8.62 8.49 5.55
CA THR A 87 7.45 8.97 6.27
C THR A 87 6.52 9.66 5.29
N ILE A 88 5.31 9.14 5.15
CA ILE A 88 4.24 9.78 4.40
C ILE A 88 3.34 10.46 5.42
N GLY A 89 3.27 11.79 5.36
CA GLY A 89 2.51 12.58 6.31
C GLY A 89 1.00 12.39 6.20
N HIS A 90 0.28 12.99 7.16
CA HIS A 90 -1.17 12.86 7.25
C HIS A 90 -1.87 13.39 5.99
N GLY A 91 -2.89 12.69 5.51
CA GLY A 91 -3.74 13.14 4.41
C GLY A 91 -3.03 13.23 3.05
N ALA A 92 -1.94 12.54 2.89
CA ALA A 92 -1.24 12.53 1.61
C ALA A 92 -1.95 11.72 0.54
#